data_2efc6fd92bc4d22e842cbfe76b402943
#
_entry.id   2efc6fd92bc4d22e842cbfe76b402943
#
_cell.length_a   1.000
_cell.length_b   1.000
_cell.length_c   1.000
_cell.angle_alpha   90.00
_cell.angle_beta   90.00
_cell.angle_gamma   90.00
#
_symmetry.space_group_name_H-M   'P 1'
#
loop_
_entity.id
_entity.type
_entity.pdbx_description
1 polymer ?
#
loop_
_entity_poly.entity_id
_entity_poly.type
_entity_poly.pdbx_seq_one_letter_code
_entity_poly.pdbx_strand_id
1 'polypeptide(L)'
;MLAKSFAVAQFMALGDFAPMPSDADILQTIKQAFAGCRRPEHFTDYTHCEECAEHDEVLRSRDVDTLRIEDVGNAGWDPICFTTSEGFAYYFPSLARLALAEPDYAHGWYGTVLLFRLVGDGRRNRRFMACTPDQRRAIVQFLRHLVETRAALADDHCSTDDLFQAIEIWSDEIPVA
;
A
#
# COMPACT_ATOMS: atom_id res chain seq x y z
N MET A 1 -40.50 -14.18 -7.98
CA MET A 1 -39.03 -13.95 -8.11
C MET A 1 -38.69 -12.91 -9.20
N LEU A 2 -39.33 -11.72 -9.18
CA LEU A 2 -39.13 -10.69 -10.26
C LEU A 2 -39.03 -9.26 -9.74
N ALA A 3 -38.85 -9.03 -8.43
CA ALA A 3 -38.85 -7.68 -7.84
C ALA A 3 -37.47 -7.13 -7.47
N LYS A 4 -36.38 -7.87 -7.64
CA LYS A 4 -35.01 -7.40 -7.30
C LYS A 4 -34.19 -6.82 -8.47
N SER A 5 -34.71 -6.91 -9.69
CA SER A 5 -33.97 -6.46 -10.90
C SER A 5 -34.19 -4.98 -11.24
N PHE A 6 -35.18 -4.30 -10.68
CA PHE A 6 -35.50 -2.92 -11.01
C PHE A 6 -34.77 -1.86 -10.19
N ALA A 7 -34.26 -2.21 -9.01
CA ALA A 7 -33.58 -1.23 -8.15
C ALA A 7 -32.14 -0.90 -8.60
N VAL A 8 -31.47 -1.78 -9.33
CA VAL A 8 -30.09 -1.58 -9.79
C VAL A 8 -30.03 -0.66 -11.02
N ALA A 9 -31.07 -0.71 -11.87
CA ALA A 9 -31.11 0.10 -13.10
C ALA A 9 -31.40 1.60 -12.83
N GLN A 10 -32.00 1.94 -11.71
CA GLN A 10 -32.40 3.32 -11.38
C GLN A 10 -31.31 4.13 -10.68
N PHE A 11 -30.26 3.46 -10.17
CA PHE A 11 -29.10 4.10 -9.53
C PHE A 11 -28.03 4.56 -10.55
N MET A 12 -28.13 4.11 -11.80
CA MET A 12 -27.13 4.42 -12.85
C MET A 12 -27.45 5.68 -13.68
N ALA A 13 -28.51 6.44 -13.37
CA ALA A 13 -29.01 7.48 -14.27
C ALA A 13 -28.82 8.94 -13.83
N LEU A 14 -28.19 9.23 -12.71
CA LEU A 14 -27.99 10.62 -12.25
C LEU A 14 -26.66 10.78 -11.48
N GLY A 15 -25.58 10.96 -12.20
CA GLY A 15 -24.32 11.40 -11.63
C GLY A 15 -23.34 11.69 -12.76
N ASP A 16 -22.81 12.90 -12.85
CA ASP A 16 -21.56 13.16 -13.52
C ASP A 16 -20.52 12.16 -12.99
N PHE A 17 -20.33 11.05 -13.71
CA PHE A 17 -19.24 10.11 -13.41
C PHE A 17 -17.94 10.85 -13.72
N ALA A 18 -17.33 11.44 -12.69
CA ALA A 18 -15.95 11.80 -12.80
C ALA A 18 -15.18 10.54 -13.27
N PRO A 19 -14.34 10.66 -14.30
CA PRO A 19 -13.59 9.51 -14.78
C PRO A 19 -12.81 8.90 -13.62
N MET A 20 -12.79 7.56 -13.55
CA MET A 20 -12.00 6.83 -12.56
C MET A 20 -10.54 7.33 -12.60
N PRO A 21 -9.91 7.61 -11.45
CA PRO A 21 -8.53 8.04 -11.42
C PRO A 21 -7.63 6.98 -12.07
N SER A 22 -6.66 7.40 -12.86
CA SER A 22 -5.65 6.51 -13.41
C SER A 22 -4.63 6.11 -12.34
N ASP A 23 -3.82 5.08 -12.61
CA ASP A 23 -2.66 4.73 -11.76
C ASP A 23 -1.76 5.95 -11.52
N ALA A 24 -1.56 6.78 -12.55
CA ALA A 24 -0.74 7.99 -12.45
C ALA A 24 -1.35 9.03 -11.50
N ASP A 25 -2.67 9.21 -11.49
CA ASP A 25 -3.36 10.12 -10.59
C ASP A 25 -3.25 9.66 -9.13
N ILE A 26 -3.40 8.35 -8.90
CA ILE A 26 -3.25 7.75 -7.57
C ILE A 26 -1.80 7.89 -7.07
N LEU A 27 -0.81 7.59 -7.91
CA LEU A 27 0.60 7.76 -7.56
C LEU A 27 0.95 9.22 -7.27
N GLN A 28 0.37 10.16 -8.02
CA GLN A 28 0.56 11.59 -7.75
C GLN A 28 -0.06 12.00 -6.40
N THR A 29 -1.24 11.50 -6.07
CA THR A 29 -1.90 11.73 -4.77
C THR A 29 -1.04 11.21 -3.61
N ILE A 30 -0.53 9.97 -3.75
CA ILE A 30 0.38 9.38 -2.76
C ILE A 30 1.66 10.22 -2.64
N LYS A 31 2.29 10.56 -3.75
CA LYS A 31 3.52 11.36 -3.76
C LYS A 31 3.32 12.71 -3.04
N GLN A 32 2.19 13.35 -3.23
CA GLN A 32 1.85 14.60 -2.53
C GLN A 32 1.66 14.39 -1.02
N ALA A 33 0.91 13.37 -0.61
CA ALA A 33 0.66 13.09 0.80
C ALA A 33 1.93 12.71 1.58
N PHE A 34 2.90 12.10 0.92
CA PHE A 34 4.17 11.66 1.50
C PHE A 34 5.35 12.59 1.19
N ALA A 35 5.15 13.71 0.49
CA ALA A 35 6.22 14.63 0.11
C ALA A 35 7.01 15.22 1.31
N GLY A 36 6.39 15.29 2.49
CA GLY A 36 7.04 15.74 3.72
C GLY A 36 7.90 14.70 4.43
N CYS A 37 7.88 13.43 3.98
CA CYS A 37 8.67 12.36 4.58
C CYS A 37 10.14 12.54 4.22
N ARG A 38 10.97 12.77 5.24
CA ARG A 38 12.41 12.87 5.06
C ARG A 38 13.02 11.48 4.94
N ARG A 39 14.07 11.36 4.14
CA ARG A 39 14.87 10.16 4.10
C ARG A 39 15.53 9.94 5.47
N PRO A 40 15.28 8.83 6.18
CA PRO A 40 15.99 8.52 7.40
C PRO A 40 17.44 8.15 7.12
N GLU A 41 18.31 8.29 8.12
CA GLU A 41 19.70 7.82 8.05
C GLU A 41 19.77 6.30 8.02
N HIS A 42 18.91 5.64 8.82
CA HIS A 42 18.72 4.19 8.87
C HIS A 42 17.26 3.85 8.72
N PHE A 43 16.98 2.83 7.92
CA PHE A 43 15.62 2.37 7.60
C PHE A 43 15.13 1.28 8.53
N THR A 44 16.04 0.57 9.19
CA THR A 44 15.76 -0.53 10.12
C THR A 44 16.42 -0.25 11.47
N ASP A 45 16.14 -1.08 12.48
CA ASP A 45 16.98 -1.16 13.68
C ASP A 45 18.23 -2.00 13.36
N TYR A 46 19.15 -1.40 12.62
CA TYR A 46 20.34 -2.05 12.08
C TYR A 46 21.29 -2.60 13.17
N THR A 47 21.12 -2.17 14.42
CA THR A 47 21.93 -2.65 15.55
C THR A 47 21.34 -3.89 16.22
N HIS A 48 20.10 -4.26 15.87
CA HIS A 48 19.39 -5.36 16.48
C HIS A 48 20.00 -6.74 16.11
N CYS A 49 20.29 -6.96 14.82
CA CYS A 49 20.88 -8.20 14.32
C CYS A 49 21.51 -8.00 12.93
N GLU A 50 22.26 -8.99 12.46
CA GLU A 50 22.93 -8.97 11.15
C GLU A 50 21.92 -8.81 10.00
N GLU A 51 20.79 -9.53 10.02
CA GLU A 51 19.75 -9.42 9.03
C GLU A 51 19.16 -8.00 8.95
N CYS A 52 18.92 -7.37 10.11
CA CYS A 52 18.46 -5.97 10.12
C CYS A 52 19.49 -5.01 9.52
N ALA A 53 20.80 -5.26 9.74
CA ALA A 53 21.88 -4.46 9.15
C ALA A 53 21.95 -4.63 7.62
N GLU A 54 21.85 -5.87 7.12
CA GLU A 54 21.83 -6.16 5.69
C GLU A 54 20.63 -5.51 4.99
N HIS A 55 19.45 -5.59 5.58
CA HIS A 55 18.26 -4.91 5.07
C HIS A 55 18.40 -3.39 5.06
N ASP A 56 19.04 -2.82 6.08
CA ASP A 56 19.34 -1.39 6.14
C ASP A 56 20.27 -0.98 4.98
N GLU A 57 21.30 -1.75 4.70
CA GLU A 57 22.22 -1.50 3.58
C GLU A 57 21.50 -1.50 2.23
N VAL A 58 20.62 -2.49 1.98
CA VAL A 58 19.81 -2.54 0.76
C VAL A 58 18.97 -1.27 0.62
N LEU A 59 18.21 -0.90 1.64
CA LEU A 59 17.33 0.26 1.61
C LEU A 59 18.13 1.57 1.50
N ARG A 60 19.28 1.69 2.17
CA ARG A 60 20.16 2.85 2.08
C ARG A 60 20.81 3.01 0.71
N SER A 61 20.97 1.93 -0.05
CA SER A 61 21.50 1.96 -1.41
C SER A 61 20.51 2.51 -2.45
N ARG A 62 19.26 2.70 -2.07
CA ARG A 62 18.15 3.15 -2.94
C ARG A 62 17.59 4.48 -2.46
N ASP A 63 16.77 5.08 -3.31
CA ASP A 63 15.86 6.18 -2.98
C ASP A 63 14.43 5.84 -3.45
N VAL A 64 13.50 6.77 -3.22
CA VAL A 64 12.08 6.58 -3.56
C VAL A 64 11.85 6.33 -5.05
N ASP A 65 12.69 6.83 -5.93
CA ASP A 65 12.54 6.65 -7.38
C ASP A 65 13.29 5.41 -7.90
N THR A 66 14.30 4.91 -7.16
CA THR A 66 15.18 3.82 -7.60
C THR A 66 14.91 2.46 -6.93
N LEU A 67 14.02 2.39 -5.93
CA LEU A 67 13.60 1.11 -5.32
C LEU A 67 12.89 0.23 -6.35
N ARG A 68 13.31 -1.04 -6.46
CA ARG A 68 12.84 -1.99 -7.46
C ARG A 68 12.24 -3.22 -6.81
N ILE A 69 11.53 -4.02 -7.62
CA ILE A 69 10.93 -5.28 -7.17
C ILE A 69 12.00 -6.28 -6.69
N GLU A 70 13.16 -6.33 -7.31
CA GLU A 70 14.28 -7.19 -6.91
C GLU A 70 14.81 -6.87 -5.52
N ASP A 71 14.63 -5.64 -5.05
CA ASP A 71 15.08 -5.20 -3.73
C ASP A 71 14.11 -5.63 -2.60
N VAL A 72 12.80 -5.80 -2.92
CA VAL A 72 11.72 -5.97 -1.91
C VAL A 72 10.70 -7.06 -2.24
N GLY A 73 10.77 -7.68 -3.40
CA GLY A 73 9.77 -8.63 -3.88
C GLY A 73 9.95 -10.07 -3.35
N ASN A 74 11.04 -10.37 -2.68
CA ASN A 74 11.25 -11.69 -2.09
C ASN A 74 10.56 -11.75 -0.72
N ALA A 75 9.43 -12.46 -0.63
CA ALA A 75 8.68 -12.61 0.62
C ALA A 75 9.48 -13.24 1.76
N GLY A 76 10.48 -14.09 1.46
CA GLY A 76 11.39 -14.70 2.43
C GLY A 76 12.56 -13.79 2.83
N TRP A 77 12.76 -12.67 2.14
CA TRP A 77 13.83 -11.71 2.38
C TRP A 77 13.33 -10.30 2.03
N ASP A 78 12.30 -9.82 2.76
CA ASP A 78 11.66 -8.54 2.50
C ASP A 78 12.17 -7.45 3.47
N PRO A 79 13.02 -6.53 3.02
CA PRO A 79 13.52 -5.43 3.84
C PRO A 79 12.42 -4.57 4.45
N ILE A 80 11.28 -4.45 3.78
CA ILE A 80 10.15 -3.62 4.24
C ILE A 80 9.54 -4.14 5.54
N CYS A 81 9.68 -5.46 5.80
CA CYS A 81 9.27 -6.06 7.08
C CYS A 81 9.95 -5.40 8.27
N PHE A 82 11.21 -5.08 8.12
CA PHE A 82 12.10 -4.58 9.18
C PHE A 82 12.13 -3.06 9.27
N THR A 83 11.48 -2.35 8.34
CA THR A 83 11.51 -0.89 8.33
C THR A 83 10.92 -0.28 9.59
N THR A 84 11.54 0.81 10.03
CA THR A 84 10.90 1.77 10.95
C THR A 84 9.65 2.36 10.30
N SER A 85 8.78 2.98 11.09
CA SER A 85 7.62 3.69 10.53
C SER A 85 8.01 4.84 9.60
N GLU A 86 9.12 5.52 9.89
CA GLU A 86 9.68 6.60 9.06
C GLU A 86 10.22 6.04 7.74
N GLY A 87 10.94 4.91 7.77
CA GLY A 87 11.45 4.22 6.59
C GLY A 87 10.33 3.72 5.68
N PHE A 88 9.28 3.16 6.27
CA PHE A 88 8.09 2.76 5.53
C PHE A 88 7.39 3.96 4.87
N ALA A 89 7.17 5.05 5.60
CA ALA A 89 6.55 6.25 5.07
C ALA A 89 7.37 6.88 3.92
N TYR A 90 8.70 6.90 4.04
CA TYR A 90 9.57 7.38 2.97
C TYR A 90 9.42 6.56 1.69
N TYR A 91 9.35 5.21 1.80
CA TYR A 91 9.26 4.34 0.64
C TYR A 91 7.83 4.07 0.16
N PHE A 92 6.79 4.48 0.88
CA PHE A 92 5.41 4.16 0.51
C PHE A 92 5.06 4.53 -0.95
N PRO A 93 5.49 5.68 -1.52
CA PRO A 93 5.24 5.97 -2.93
C PRO A 93 5.83 4.93 -3.90
N SER A 94 7.01 4.39 -3.59
CA SER A 94 7.64 3.32 -4.39
C SER A 94 6.88 2.01 -4.24
N LEU A 95 6.49 1.65 -3.02
CA LEU A 95 5.76 0.41 -2.74
C LEU A 95 4.40 0.40 -3.44
N ALA A 96 3.69 1.54 -3.43
CA ALA A 96 2.44 1.69 -4.17
C ALA A 96 2.64 1.56 -5.69
N ARG A 97 3.72 2.15 -6.23
CA ARG A 97 4.08 2.00 -7.65
C ARG A 97 4.34 0.54 -8.02
N LEU A 98 5.06 -0.21 -7.17
CA LEU A 98 5.32 -1.63 -7.41
C LEU A 98 4.04 -2.46 -7.32
N ALA A 99 3.12 -2.15 -6.41
CA ALA A 99 1.83 -2.84 -6.28
C ALA A 99 0.86 -2.55 -7.44
N LEU A 100 1.01 -1.42 -8.12
CA LEU A 100 0.24 -1.09 -9.34
C LEU A 100 0.85 -1.69 -10.61
N ALA A 101 2.11 -2.15 -10.56
CA ALA A 101 2.75 -2.79 -11.71
C ALA A 101 2.17 -4.19 -11.98
N GLU A 102 2.35 -4.65 -13.22
CA GLU A 102 2.02 -6.03 -13.59
C GLU A 102 2.91 -7.02 -12.80
N PRO A 103 2.39 -8.23 -12.51
CA PRO A 103 3.15 -9.27 -11.82
C PRO A 103 4.44 -9.60 -12.56
N ASP A 104 5.51 -9.77 -11.81
CA ASP A 104 6.79 -10.25 -12.32
C ASP A 104 6.87 -11.79 -12.21
N TYR A 105 7.51 -12.46 -13.18
CA TYR A 105 7.60 -13.91 -13.19
C TYR A 105 8.33 -14.48 -11.96
N ALA A 106 9.34 -13.77 -11.48
CA ALA A 106 10.18 -14.23 -10.36
C ALA A 106 9.59 -13.88 -8.98
N HIS A 107 8.84 -12.78 -8.90
CA HIS A 107 8.40 -12.20 -7.62
C HIS A 107 6.86 -12.19 -7.45
N GLY A 108 6.11 -12.52 -8.52
CA GLY A 108 4.66 -12.44 -8.51
C GLY A 108 4.15 -10.99 -8.43
N TRP A 109 2.96 -10.81 -7.87
CA TRP A 109 2.36 -9.49 -7.69
C TRP A 109 2.75 -8.87 -6.34
N TYR A 110 3.47 -7.76 -6.39
CA TYR A 110 3.93 -7.07 -5.17
C TYR A 110 2.78 -6.59 -4.27
N GLY A 111 1.59 -6.38 -4.84
CA GLY A 111 0.39 -6.04 -4.06
C GLY A 111 0.14 -6.99 -2.89
N THR A 112 0.35 -8.29 -3.06
CA THR A 112 0.22 -9.30 -1.99
C THR A 112 1.13 -8.98 -0.81
N VAL A 113 2.41 -8.70 -1.07
CA VAL A 113 3.39 -8.37 -0.02
C VAL A 113 3.00 -7.09 0.69
N LEU A 114 2.63 -6.04 -0.07
CA LEU A 114 2.24 -4.76 0.49
C LEU A 114 0.96 -4.88 1.34
N LEU A 115 -0.06 -5.57 0.86
CA LEU A 115 -1.32 -5.78 1.59
C LEU A 115 -1.06 -6.50 2.92
N PHE A 116 -0.27 -7.56 2.92
CA PHE A 116 0.11 -8.24 4.16
C PHE A 116 0.77 -7.30 5.18
N ARG A 117 1.59 -6.34 4.73
CA ARG A 117 2.19 -5.32 5.62
C ARG A 117 1.18 -4.29 6.12
N LEU A 118 0.15 -3.99 5.34
CA LEU A 118 -0.88 -3.02 5.71
C LEU A 118 -1.90 -3.60 6.70
N VAL A 119 -2.16 -4.91 6.70
CA VAL A 119 -3.08 -5.56 7.65
C VAL A 119 -2.39 -6.02 8.93
N GLY A 120 -1.06 -6.21 8.94
CA GLY A 120 -0.32 -6.69 10.10
C GLY A 120 -0.58 -5.85 11.35
N ASP A 121 -0.81 -6.49 12.50
CA ASP A 121 -1.16 -5.87 13.79
C ASP A 121 -2.51 -5.10 13.80
N GLY A 122 -3.28 -5.14 12.72
CA GLY A 122 -4.56 -4.46 12.59
C GLY A 122 -4.47 -2.97 12.92
N ARG A 123 -5.39 -2.47 13.75
CA ARG A 123 -5.41 -1.05 14.18
C ARG A 123 -4.26 -0.64 15.10
N ARG A 124 -3.48 -1.57 15.62
CA ARG A 124 -2.26 -1.32 16.40
C ARG A 124 -1.00 -1.31 15.52
N ASN A 125 -1.17 -1.44 14.22
CA ASN A 125 -0.07 -1.34 13.27
C ASN A 125 0.69 -0.02 13.46
N ARG A 126 1.98 -0.12 13.82
CA ARG A 126 2.82 1.06 14.08
C ARG A 126 2.92 1.99 12.87
N ARG A 127 2.79 1.46 11.65
CA ARG A 127 2.80 2.25 10.41
C ARG A 127 1.53 3.08 10.28
N PHE A 128 0.37 2.47 10.56
CA PHE A 128 -0.91 3.18 10.63
C PHE A 128 -0.88 4.30 11.67
N MET A 129 -0.39 4.01 12.89
CA MET A 129 -0.31 4.98 13.98
C MET A 129 0.63 6.16 13.68
N ALA A 130 1.69 5.94 12.90
CA ALA A 130 2.65 6.98 12.54
C ALA A 130 2.22 7.84 11.35
N CYS A 131 1.26 7.38 10.53
CA CYS A 131 0.78 8.13 9.38
C CYS A 131 -0.13 9.29 9.79
N THR A 132 0.05 10.43 9.12
CA THR A 132 -0.88 11.58 9.23
C THR A 132 -2.26 11.22 8.65
N PRO A 133 -3.33 11.98 8.98
CA PRO A 133 -4.64 11.77 8.37
C PRO A 133 -4.62 11.85 6.85
N ASP A 134 -3.81 12.76 6.26
CA ASP A 134 -3.69 12.89 4.81
C ASP A 134 -3.03 11.67 4.18
N GLN A 135 -1.98 11.14 4.80
CA GLN A 135 -1.32 9.91 4.37
C GLN A 135 -2.27 8.72 4.43
N ARG A 136 -3.04 8.57 5.51
CA ARG A 136 -4.03 7.51 5.61
C ARG A 136 -5.11 7.62 4.54
N ARG A 137 -5.62 8.83 4.28
CA ARG A 137 -6.57 9.05 3.17
C ARG A 137 -6.00 8.66 1.82
N ALA A 138 -4.76 9.00 1.54
CA ALA A 138 -4.08 8.61 0.30
C ALA A 138 -3.91 7.09 0.19
N ILE A 139 -3.58 6.40 1.29
CA ILE A 139 -3.51 4.94 1.34
C ILE A 139 -4.89 4.32 1.06
N VAL A 140 -5.97 4.83 1.67
CA VAL A 140 -7.34 4.33 1.42
C VAL A 140 -7.76 4.54 -0.04
N GLN A 141 -7.43 5.68 -0.64
CA GLN A 141 -7.70 5.92 -2.06
C GLN A 141 -6.95 4.93 -2.95
N PHE A 142 -5.68 4.67 -2.65
CA PHE A 142 -4.89 3.65 -3.33
C PHE A 142 -5.50 2.24 -3.18
N LEU A 143 -5.89 1.83 -1.98
CA LEU A 143 -6.50 0.52 -1.73
C LEU A 143 -7.84 0.36 -2.50
N ARG A 144 -8.67 1.40 -2.53
CA ARG A 144 -9.91 1.40 -3.30
C ARG A 144 -9.64 1.30 -4.80
N HIS A 145 -8.62 1.99 -5.28
CA HIS A 145 -8.18 1.88 -6.67
C HIS A 145 -7.69 0.46 -7.02
N LEU A 146 -7.02 -0.24 -6.09
CA LEU A 146 -6.69 -1.66 -6.29
C LEU A 146 -7.95 -2.52 -6.42
N VAL A 147 -9.00 -2.29 -5.62
CA VAL A 147 -10.28 -3.00 -5.77
C VAL A 147 -10.86 -2.80 -7.18
N GLU A 148 -10.76 -1.60 -7.71
CA GLU A 148 -11.35 -1.25 -9.00
C GLU A 148 -10.52 -1.75 -10.20
N THR A 149 -9.19 -1.82 -10.06
CA THR A 149 -8.29 -2.06 -11.20
C THR A 149 -7.51 -3.37 -11.11
N ARG A 150 -7.37 -3.97 -9.91
CA ARG A 150 -6.53 -5.14 -9.62
C ARG A 150 -7.29 -6.26 -8.88
N ALA A 151 -8.64 -6.22 -8.86
CA ALA A 151 -9.44 -7.24 -8.17
C ALA A 151 -9.11 -8.67 -8.64
N ALA A 152 -8.95 -8.89 -9.96
CA ALA A 152 -8.58 -10.19 -10.50
C ALA A 152 -7.20 -10.65 -10.03
N LEU A 153 -6.20 -9.74 -9.97
CA LEU A 153 -4.88 -10.06 -9.42
C LEU A 153 -4.94 -10.38 -7.93
N ALA A 154 -5.74 -9.64 -7.16
CA ALA A 154 -5.91 -9.91 -5.74
C ALA A 154 -6.55 -11.29 -5.49
N ASP A 155 -7.49 -11.71 -6.35
CA ASP A 155 -8.12 -13.02 -6.28
C ASP A 155 -7.14 -14.13 -6.67
N ASP A 156 -6.46 -13.98 -7.79
CA ASP A 156 -5.45 -14.95 -8.30
C ASP A 156 -4.30 -15.18 -7.30
N HIS A 157 -3.96 -14.17 -6.51
CA HIS A 157 -2.92 -14.20 -5.48
C HIS A 157 -3.45 -14.42 -4.05
N CYS A 158 -4.72 -14.80 -3.88
CA CYS A 158 -5.37 -15.04 -2.57
C CYS A 158 -5.25 -13.85 -1.60
N SER A 159 -5.26 -12.62 -2.10
CA SER A 159 -5.07 -11.39 -1.33
C SER A 159 -6.34 -10.53 -1.21
N THR A 160 -7.48 -11.04 -1.67
CA THR A 160 -8.76 -10.31 -1.65
C THR A 160 -9.19 -9.95 -0.23
N ASP A 161 -9.08 -10.90 0.72
CA ASP A 161 -9.45 -10.67 2.11
C ASP A 161 -8.54 -9.62 2.75
N ASP A 162 -7.22 -9.68 2.51
CA ASP A 162 -6.26 -8.70 3.00
C ASP A 162 -6.55 -7.31 2.43
N LEU A 163 -6.95 -7.20 1.16
CA LEU A 163 -7.30 -5.93 0.54
C LEU A 163 -8.50 -5.26 1.24
N PHE A 164 -9.57 -6.00 1.49
CA PHE A 164 -10.73 -5.46 2.19
C PHE A 164 -10.43 -5.17 3.66
N GLN A 165 -9.67 -6.02 4.33
CA GLN A 165 -9.23 -5.79 5.71
C GLN A 165 -8.33 -4.54 5.82
N ALA A 166 -7.43 -4.33 4.86
CA ALA A 166 -6.62 -3.12 4.82
C ALA A 166 -7.49 -1.86 4.69
N ILE A 167 -8.51 -1.88 3.80
CA ILE A 167 -9.44 -0.76 3.66
C ILE A 167 -10.15 -0.48 4.99
N GLU A 168 -10.63 -1.50 5.68
CA GLU A 168 -11.29 -1.33 6.98
C GLU A 168 -10.35 -0.69 8.00
N ILE A 169 -9.12 -1.23 8.17
CA ILE A 169 -8.14 -0.72 9.13
C ILE A 169 -7.77 0.74 8.83
N TRP A 170 -7.44 1.04 7.57
CA TRP A 170 -6.90 2.34 7.18
C TRP A 170 -7.96 3.43 7.01
N SER A 171 -9.27 3.07 6.91
CA SER A 171 -10.39 4.01 6.89
C SER A 171 -10.79 4.52 8.27
N ASP A 172 -10.29 3.90 9.34
CA ASP A 172 -10.62 4.32 10.69
C ASP A 172 -9.97 5.66 11.06
N GLU A 173 -10.75 6.48 11.75
CA GLU A 173 -10.22 7.66 12.42
C GLU A 173 -9.57 7.24 13.74
N ILE A 174 -8.35 7.74 14.03
CA ILE A 174 -7.77 7.58 15.36
C ILE A 174 -8.63 8.42 16.30
N PRO A 175 -9.21 7.86 17.38
CA PRO A 175 -9.85 8.66 18.40
C PRO A 175 -8.84 9.71 18.90
N VAL A 176 -9.21 10.98 18.81
CA VAL A 176 -8.42 12.07 19.41
C VAL A 176 -8.49 11.85 20.92
N ALA A 177 -7.34 11.53 21.52
CA ALA A 177 -7.20 11.35 22.98
C ALA A 177 -7.33 12.67 23.72
#